data_2b7b672fd9a1c609dd2027f38b280c89
#
_entry.id   2b7b672fd9a1c609dd2027f38b280c89
#
_cell.length_a   1.000
_cell.length_b   1.000
_cell.length_c   1.000
_cell.angle_alpha   90.00
_cell.angle_beta   90.00
_cell.angle_gamma   90.00
#
_symmetry.space_group_name_H-M   'P 1'
#
loop_
_entity.id
_entity.type
_entity.pdbx_description
1 polymer ?
#
loop_
_entity_poly.entity_id
_entity_poly.type
_entity_poly.pdbx_seq_one_letter_code
_entity_poly.pdbx_strand_id
1 'polypeptide(L)'
;MPIDTLWYTRCPVPTAFSIAVQRGLLDEEFAADGVRIQSLRVSNDPAVRQSHFSHTQPHSFRHGGHIPPLWARSSGHDVRLIGLSWNDEVQAVIALPESGIRNAADLRGKRLGLPRRVNDPIDFWRASGVRGFLSALATAGLTEDDVEFVDLPVESRYVDEAQRSASHAGSLWGFGTMRALQRAETFALIRGEVDAIFAPGSVGVETAALLGGHVVVDLDASPDPYQRLNNATLLALTVDGALLGQQPGWVARVVARVLESAAWARATPDAARRIIAQEVGSGEDVVIAAYRPDVTSTLTPDLSEERVAALQRQHDLLLEYGFIDHPVNFDDFIDPSPLAQAHRIVEERAGGRVPSLTS
;
A
#
# COMPACT_ATOMS: atom_id res chain seq x y z
N MET A 1 -27.73 2.20 -16.63
CA MET A 1 -27.10 1.42 -17.73
C MET A 1 -26.48 0.18 -17.11
N PRO A 2 -26.46 -0.95 -17.80
CA PRO A 2 -25.75 -2.13 -17.25
C PRO A 2 -24.27 -1.80 -17.03
N ILE A 3 -23.71 -2.33 -15.94
CA ILE A 3 -22.27 -2.19 -15.65
C ILE A 3 -21.52 -3.17 -16.55
N ASP A 4 -20.67 -2.67 -17.43
CA ASP A 4 -19.88 -3.47 -18.38
C ASP A 4 -18.41 -3.55 -18.02
N THR A 5 -17.97 -2.76 -17.04
CA THR A 5 -16.58 -2.69 -16.60
C THR A 5 -16.49 -2.48 -15.09
N LEU A 6 -15.71 -3.33 -14.43
CA LEU A 6 -15.22 -3.10 -13.08
C LEU A 6 -13.77 -2.60 -13.17
N TRP A 7 -13.54 -1.49 -12.52
CA TRP A 7 -12.21 -0.88 -12.47
C TRP A 7 -11.48 -1.30 -11.20
N TYR A 8 -10.16 -1.34 -11.27
CA TYR A 8 -9.35 -1.50 -10.08
C TYR A 8 -8.07 -0.66 -10.12
N THR A 9 -7.57 -0.38 -8.93
CA THR A 9 -6.21 0.11 -8.73
C THR A 9 -5.59 -0.57 -7.53
N ARG A 10 -4.28 -0.68 -7.54
CA ARG A 10 -3.50 -1.28 -6.46
C ARG A 10 -2.15 -0.60 -6.33
N CYS A 11 -1.63 -0.57 -5.11
CA CYS A 11 -0.27 -0.14 -4.85
C CYS A 11 0.72 -1.29 -5.14
N PRO A 12 1.97 -1.01 -5.46
CA PRO A 12 3.02 -2.01 -5.61
C PRO A 12 3.51 -2.51 -4.24
N VAL A 13 2.64 -3.18 -3.53
CA VAL A 13 2.84 -3.77 -2.20
C VAL A 13 2.22 -5.17 -2.15
N PRO A 14 2.66 -6.07 -1.25
CA PRO A 14 2.09 -7.40 -1.15
C PRO A 14 0.60 -7.35 -0.77
N THR A 15 -0.28 -7.83 -1.64
CA THR A 15 -1.72 -7.96 -1.35
C THR A 15 -2.31 -9.22 -1.98
N ALA A 16 -3.31 -9.81 -1.35
CA ALA A 16 -4.08 -10.90 -1.94
C ALA A 16 -4.86 -10.44 -3.17
N PHE A 17 -5.25 -9.17 -3.25
CA PHE A 17 -5.91 -8.59 -4.41
C PHE A 17 -4.98 -8.60 -5.65
N SER A 18 -3.71 -8.20 -5.47
CA SER A 18 -2.71 -8.26 -6.55
C SER A 18 -2.54 -9.69 -7.07
N ILE A 19 -2.54 -10.68 -6.17
CA ILE A 19 -2.47 -12.10 -6.54
C ILE A 19 -3.72 -12.52 -7.32
N ALA A 20 -4.92 -12.12 -6.88
CA ALA A 20 -6.18 -12.40 -7.58
C ALA A 20 -6.14 -11.86 -9.01
N VAL A 21 -5.69 -10.61 -9.19
CA VAL A 21 -5.58 -9.97 -10.51
C VAL A 21 -4.56 -10.67 -11.39
N GLN A 22 -3.33 -10.90 -10.89
CA GLN A 22 -2.27 -11.50 -11.69
C GLN A 22 -2.54 -12.95 -12.08
N ARG A 23 -3.36 -13.66 -11.31
CA ARG A 23 -3.82 -15.02 -11.63
C ARG A 23 -5.07 -15.04 -12.53
N GLY A 24 -5.62 -13.87 -12.92
CA GLY A 24 -6.80 -13.78 -13.77
C GLY A 24 -8.12 -14.16 -13.09
N LEU A 25 -8.13 -14.32 -11.75
CA LEU A 25 -9.31 -14.82 -11.02
C LEU A 25 -10.50 -13.86 -11.06
N LEU A 26 -10.27 -12.55 -11.21
CA LEU A 26 -11.35 -11.58 -11.36
C LEU A 26 -11.95 -11.64 -12.77
N ASP A 27 -11.12 -11.80 -13.81
CA ASP A 27 -11.58 -11.97 -15.18
C ASP A 27 -12.43 -13.25 -15.31
N GLU A 28 -11.94 -14.37 -14.73
CA GLU A 28 -12.69 -15.63 -14.69
C GLU A 28 -14.03 -15.48 -13.94
N GLU A 29 -14.02 -14.77 -12.80
CA GLU A 29 -15.22 -14.58 -11.97
C GLU A 29 -16.35 -13.86 -12.70
N PHE A 30 -16.02 -12.86 -13.50
CA PHE A 30 -17.00 -11.99 -14.15
C PHE A 30 -17.21 -12.28 -15.64
N ALA A 31 -16.54 -13.30 -16.19
CA ALA A 31 -16.65 -13.67 -17.61
C ALA A 31 -18.09 -13.99 -18.01
N ALA A 32 -18.83 -14.72 -17.18
CA ALA A 32 -20.23 -15.10 -17.46
C ALA A 32 -21.21 -13.89 -17.39
N ASP A 33 -20.84 -12.85 -16.65
CA ASP A 33 -21.60 -11.60 -16.56
C ASP A 33 -21.32 -10.66 -17.75
N GLY A 34 -20.31 -10.97 -18.59
CA GLY A 34 -19.85 -10.11 -19.69
C GLY A 34 -19.16 -8.84 -19.21
N VAL A 35 -18.65 -8.81 -17.96
CA VAL A 35 -18.01 -7.65 -17.34
C VAL A 35 -16.50 -7.74 -17.51
N ARG A 36 -15.91 -6.62 -17.96
CA ARG A 36 -14.46 -6.50 -18.12
C ARG A 36 -13.81 -6.01 -16.83
N ILE A 37 -12.64 -6.51 -16.52
CA ILE A 37 -11.82 -6.08 -15.39
C ILE A 37 -10.70 -5.19 -15.94
N GLN A 38 -10.65 -3.92 -15.52
CA GLN A 38 -9.67 -2.95 -16.05
C GLN A 38 -8.92 -2.21 -14.95
N SER A 39 -7.62 -1.99 -15.18
CA SER A 39 -6.78 -1.20 -14.28
C SER A 39 -6.91 0.30 -14.59
N LEU A 40 -7.07 1.14 -13.57
CA LEU A 40 -7.01 2.60 -13.72
C LEU A 40 -5.66 3.06 -14.32
N ARG A 41 -4.57 2.36 -14.02
CA ARG A 41 -3.20 2.75 -14.40
C ARG A 41 -2.98 2.78 -15.90
N VAL A 42 -3.69 1.94 -16.67
CA VAL A 42 -3.52 1.85 -18.14
C VAL A 42 -4.46 2.79 -18.90
N SER A 43 -5.35 3.50 -18.20
CA SER A 43 -6.25 4.45 -18.85
C SER A 43 -5.49 5.63 -19.47
N ASN A 44 -5.90 6.02 -20.69
CA ASN A 44 -5.39 7.24 -21.33
C ASN A 44 -6.00 8.51 -20.71
N ASP A 45 -7.13 8.40 -20.02
CA ASP A 45 -7.77 9.52 -19.33
C ASP A 45 -7.07 9.82 -17.99
N PRO A 46 -6.49 11.02 -17.81
CA PRO A 46 -5.87 11.43 -16.56
C PRO A 46 -6.83 11.44 -15.37
N ALA A 47 -8.12 11.73 -15.58
CA ALA A 47 -9.12 11.75 -14.51
C ALA A 47 -9.38 10.34 -13.98
N VAL A 48 -9.45 9.34 -14.87
CA VAL A 48 -9.54 7.92 -14.47
C VAL A 48 -8.32 7.50 -13.67
N ARG A 49 -7.10 7.85 -14.10
CA ARG A 49 -5.88 7.52 -13.35
C ARG A 49 -5.85 8.22 -11.98
N GLN A 50 -6.29 9.48 -11.91
CA GLN A 50 -6.34 10.26 -10.67
C GLN A 50 -7.28 9.65 -9.62
N SER A 51 -8.24 8.83 -10.05
CA SER A 51 -9.12 8.08 -9.15
C SER A 51 -8.37 7.07 -8.25
N HIS A 52 -7.09 6.80 -8.52
CA HIS A 52 -6.21 6.11 -7.57
C HIS A 52 -6.19 6.79 -6.19
N PHE A 53 -6.32 8.11 -6.16
CA PHE A 53 -6.39 8.90 -4.93
C PHE A 53 -7.82 9.27 -4.57
N SER A 54 -8.56 9.83 -5.53
CA SER A 54 -9.86 10.46 -5.28
C SER A 54 -11.03 9.46 -5.19
N HIS A 55 -10.86 8.20 -5.65
CA HIS A 55 -11.94 7.19 -5.70
C HIS A 55 -13.20 7.67 -6.45
N THR A 56 -13.03 8.55 -7.45
CA THR A 56 -14.13 9.12 -8.22
C THR A 56 -14.54 8.30 -9.45
N GLN A 57 -13.72 7.32 -9.85
CA GLN A 57 -14.09 6.40 -10.92
C GLN A 57 -15.19 5.45 -10.44
N PRO A 58 -16.40 5.50 -11.05
CA PRO A 58 -17.46 4.57 -10.69
C PRO A 58 -17.04 3.11 -10.89
N HIS A 59 -17.64 2.23 -10.11
CA HIS A 59 -17.45 0.78 -10.16
C HIS A 59 -16.00 0.35 -9.96
N SER A 60 -15.30 0.99 -9.04
CA SER A 60 -13.88 0.75 -8.80
C SER A 60 -13.57 0.15 -7.44
N PHE A 61 -12.50 -0.64 -7.42
CA PHE A 61 -11.88 -1.20 -6.22
C PHE A 61 -10.46 -0.65 -6.08
N ARG A 62 -10.00 -0.51 -4.83
CA ARG A 62 -8.61 -0.20 -4.53
C ARG A 62 -8.09 -1.09 -3.41
N HIS A 63 -6.87 -1.65 -3.56
CA HIS A 63 -6.14 -2.28 -2.46
C HIS A 63 -4.73 -1.73 -2.39
N GLY A 64 -4.38 -1.18 -1.25
CA GLY A 64 -3.06 -0.57 -1.01
C GLY A 64 -3.06 0.29 0.25
N GLY A 65 -2.07 1.16 0.39
CA GLY A 65 -1.92 2.02 1.56
C GLY A 65 -3.19 2.78 1.92
N HIS A 66 -3.41 2.97 3.21
CA HIS A 66 -4.66 3.53 3.76
C HIS A 66 -4.77 5.07 3.67
N ILE A 67 -3.65 5.79 3.45
CA ILE A 67 -3.68 7.26 3.41
C ILE A 67 -4.58 7.80 2.29
N PRO A 68 -4.50 7.33 1.02
CA PRO A 68 -5.38 7.83 -0.02
C PRO A 68 -6.87 7.63 0.25
N PRO A 69 -7.38 6.46 0.69
CA PRO A 69 -8.81 6.32 0.97
C PRO A 69 -9.28 7.14 2.19
N LEU A 70 -8.45 7.36 3.22
CA LEU A 70 -8.76 8.27 4.31
C LEU A 70 -8.90 9.72 3.80
N TRP A 71 -7.96 10.15 2.95
CA TRP A 71 -8.05 11.47 2.32
C TRP A 71 -9.29 11.60 1.43
N ALA A 72 -9.57 10.61 0.59
CA ALA A 72 -10.76 10.64 -0.26
C ALA A 72 -12.05 10.73 0.58
N ARG A 73 -12.14 9.97 1.65
CA ARG A 73 -13.31 10.01 2.54
C ARG A 73 -13.42 11.35 3.28
N SER A 74 -12.31 11.89 3.80
CA SER A 74 -12.23 13.22 4.41
C SER A 74 -12.65 14.34 3.44
N SER A 75 -12.35 14.16 2.15
CA SER A 75 -12.73 15.07 1.06
C SER A 75 -14.18 14.90 0.57
N GLY A 76 -14.97 14.03 1.22
CA GLY A 76 -16.39 13.82 0.92
C GLY A 76 -16.68 12.82 -0.22
N HIS A 77 -15.69 12.08 -0.71
CA HIS A 77 -15.95 11.03 -1.71
C HIS A 77 -16.61 9.80 -1.07
N ASP A 78 -17.56 9.20 -1.79
CA ASP A 78 -18.27 8.00 -1.33
C ASP A 78 -17.45 6.74 -1.59
N VAL A 79 -16.43 6.54 -0.77
CA VAL A 79 -15.60 5.34 -0.71
C VAL A 79 -15.92 4.55 0.56
N ARG A 80 -15.96 3.22 0.46
CA ARG A 80 -16.22 2.31 1.58
C ARG A 80 -15.03 1.40 1.82
N LEU A 81 -14.64 1.27 3.08
CA LEU A 81 -13.63 0.32 3.53
C LEU A 81 -14.30 -1.03 3.80
N ILE A 82 -13.83 -2.07 3.13
CA ILE A 82 -14.40 -3.42 3.18
C ILE A 82 -13.41 -4.48 3.67
N GLY A 83 -12.19 -4.08 4.02
CA GLY A 83 -11.18 -4.97 4.60
C GLY A 83 -9.84 -4.26 4.83
N LEU A 84 -9.12 -4.74 5.80
CA LEU A 84 -7.75 -4.32 6.15
C LEU A 84 -6.84 -5.54 6.16
N SER A 85 -5.64 -5.41 5.60
CA SER A 85 -4.58 -6.41 5.76
C SER A 85 -3.34 -5.78 6.39
N TRP A 86 -2.52 -6.58 7.05
CA TRP A 86 -1.30 -6.13 7.69
C TRP A 86 -0.09 -6.80 7.06
N ASN A 87 0.88 -6.00 6.63
CA ASN A 87 2.17 -6.48 6.17
C ASN A 87 3.27 -5.86 7.02
N ASP A 88 4.02 -6.67 7.73
CA ASP A 88 5.29 -6.18 8.25
C ASP A 88 6.25 -5.94 7.08
N GLU A 89 6.90 -4.79 7.11
CA GLU A 89 7.88 -4.40 6.08
C GLU A 89 9.04 -3.64 6.72
N VAL A 90 10.21 -3.76 6.14
CA VAL A 90 11.34 -2.90 6.46
C VAL A 90 10.91 -1.44 6.38
N GLN A 91 11.23 -0.66 7.39
CA GLN A 91 10.99 0.78 7.45
C GLN A 91 12.28 1.45 7.91
N ALA A 92 13.17 1.70 6.95
CA ALA A 92 14.52 2.10 7.23
C ALA A 92 14.70 3.61 7.27
N VAL A 93 15.32 4.12 8.33
CA VAL A 93 16.03 5.40 8.31
C VAL A 93 17.45 5.10 7.83
N ILE A 94 17.85 5.69 6.70
CA ILE A 94 19.10 5.43 6.00
C ILE A 94 19.99 6.68 6.05
N ALA A 95 21.25 6.50 6.43
CA ALA A 95 22.30 7.52 6.37
C ALA A 95 23.53 6.98 5.63
N LEU A 96 24.37 7.86 5.09
CA LEU A 96 25.63 7.43 4.50
C LEU A 96 26.67 7.10 5.58
N PRO A 97 27.60 6.17 5.32
CA PRO A 97 28.58 5.74 6.31
C PRO A 97 29.44 6.87 6.88
N GLU A 98 29.76 7.86 6.05
CA GLU A 98 30.57 9.05 6.41
C GLU A 98 29.82 10.06 7.28
N SER A 99 28.49 9.98 7.39
CA SER A 99 27.68 10.89 8.23
C SER A 99 27.96 10.78 9.73
N GLY A 100 28.54 9.65 10.17
CA GLY A 100 28.74 9.34 11.57
C GLY A 100 27.48 8.94 12.33
N ILE A 101 26.30 8.92 11.69
CA ILE A 101 25.02 8.52 12.28
C ILE A 101 24.98 6.98 12.36
N ARG A 102 24.84 6.42 13.57
CA ARG A 102 24.88 4.97 13.81
C ARG A 102 23.61 4.41 14.45
N ASN A 103 22.84 5.27 15.12
CA ASN A 103 21.61 4.90 15.82
C ASN A 103 20.66 6.10 15.88
N ALA A 104 19.44 5.89 16.39
CA ALA A 104 18.41 6.93 16.45
C ALA A 104 18.83 8.16 17.29
N ALA A 105 19.64 8.00 18.34
CA ALA A 105 20.09 9.14 19.16
C ALA A 105 21.01 10.10 18.39
N ASP A 106 21.74 9.59 17.39
CA ASP A 106 22.62 10.40 16.55
C ASP A 106 21.85 11.29 15.55
N LEU A 107 20.52 11.11 15.44
CA LEU A 107 19.65 11.96 14.62
C LEU A 107 19.45 13.37 15.21
N ARG A 108 19.79 13.59 16.48
CA ARG A 108 19.66 14.92 17.12
C ARG A 108 20.43 15.98 16.33
N GLY A 109 19.74 17.07 15.97
CA GLY A 109 20.30 18.19 15.20
C GLY A 109 20.60 17.87 13.74
N LYS A 110 20.10 16.74 13.21
CA LYS A 110 20.32 16.33 11.81
C LYS A 110 19.19 16.81 10.89
N ARG A 111 19.54 16.94 9.61
CA ARG A 111 18.61 17.27 8.52
C ARG A 111 18.01 15.99 7.97
N LEU A 112 16.70 15.84 8.11
CA LEU A 112 15.94 14.67 7.66
C LEU A 112 15.14 15.02 6.41
N GLY A 113 15.38 14.30 5.31
CA GLY A 113 14.76 14.58 4.02
C GLY A 113 13.33 14.08 3.94
N LEU A 114 12.38 15.00 3.66
CA LEU A 114 10.98 14.67 3.41
C LEU A 114 10.58 15.06 1.99
N PRO A 115 10.00 14.15 1.19
CA PRO A 115 9.48 14.52 -0.12
C PRO A 115 8.34 15.52 0.03
N ARG A 116 8.16 16.36 -1.00
CA ARG A 116 7.02 17.27 -1.11
C ARG A 116 6.46 17.20 -2.53
N ARG A 117 5.44 16.35 -2.71
CA ARG A 117 4.80 16.11 -4.01
C ARG A 117 3.73 17.19 -4.26
N VAL A 118 4.14 18.24 -4.96
CA VAL A 118 3.35 19.48 -5.10
C VAL A 118 2.17 19.36 -6.07
N ASN A 119 2.12 18.32 -6.89
CA ASN A 119 1.07 18.12 -7.92
C ASN A 119 0.16 16.90 -7.65
N ASP A 120 0.37 16.17 -6.56
CA ASP A 120 -0.53 15.12 -6.13
C ASP A 120 -1.57 15.67 -5.12
N PRO A 121 -2.83 15.20 -5.12
CA PRO A 121 -3.87 15.74 -4.25
C PRO A 121 -3.66 15.38 -2.77
N ILE A 122 -2.93 14.31 -2.52
CA ILE A 122 -2.48 13.87 -1.21
C ILE A 122 -1.02 13.44 -1.30
N ASP A 123 -0.15 14.06 -0.51
CA ASP A 123 1.26 13.66 -0.42
C ASP A 123 1.41 12.51 0.59
N PHE A 124 0.93 11.32 0.17
CA PHE A 124 0.99 10.12 0.99
C PHE A 124 2.44 9.68 1.28
N TRP A 125 3.39 10.04 0.39
CA TRP A 125 4.79 9.70 0.56
C TRP A 125 5.43 10.53 1.67
N ARG A 126 5.12 11.83 1.71
CA ARG A 126 5.50 12.72 2.82
C ARG A 126 4.87 12.27 4.13
N ALA A 127 3.56 11.99 4.14
CA ALA A 127 2.86 11.53 5.35
C ALA A 127 3.47 10.23 5.90
N SER A 128 3.84 9.30 5.02
CA SER A 128 4.55 8.08 5.39
C SER A 128 5.94 8.36 5.96
N GLY A 129 6.70 9.30 5.36
CA GLY A 129 8.01 9.73 5.83
C GLY A 129 7.97 10.42 7.20
N VAL A 130 7.01 11.34 7.40
CA VAL A 130 6.76 11.98 8.71
C VAL A 130 6.49 10.92 9.77
N ARG A 131 5.55 10.01 9.50
CA ARG A 131 5.23 8.92 10.42
C ARG A 131 6.47 8.07 10.75
N GLY A 132 7.26 7.70 9.74
CA GLY A 132 8.47 6.90 9.91
C GLY A 132 9.51 7.60 10.76
N PHE A 133 9.79 8.88 10.49
CA PHE A 133 10.74 9.64 11.30
C PHE A 133 10.27 9.85 12.74
N LEU A 134 9.00 10.20 12.96
CA LEU A 134 8.46 10.34 14.31
C LEU A 134 8.61 9.04 15.12
N SER A 135 8.29 7.89 14.50
CA SER A 135 8.48 6.59 15.14
C SER A 135 9.96 6.30 15.43
N ALA A 136 10.87 6.61 14.50
CA ALA A 136 12.30 6.40 14.69
C ALA A 136 12.88 7.30 15.79
N LEU A 137 12.53 8.58 15.81
CA LEU A 137 12.95 9.53 16.83
C LEU A 137 12.48 9.10 18.22
N ALA A 138 11.23 8.63 18.34
CA ALA A 138 10.66 8.16 19.59
C ALA A 138 11.44 6.98 20.20
N THR A 139 12.10 6.14 19.40
CA THR A 139 12.95 5.05 19.91
C THR A 139 14.14 5.53 20.73
N ALA A 140 14.57 6.79 20.54
CA ALA A 140 15.66 7.42 21.29
C ALA A 140 15.16 8.54 22.23
N GLY A 141 13.85 8.68 22.43
CA GLY A 141 13.29 9.76 23.23
C GLY A 141 13.46 11.15 22.60
N LEU A 142 13.63 11.21 21.26
CA LEU A 142 13.67 12.43 20.48
C LEU A 142 12.28 12.79 19.96
N THR A 143 12.10 14.08 19.64
CA THR A 143 10.90 14.63 19.01
C THR A 143 11.27 15.36 17.70
N GLU A 144 10.29 15.86 16.98
CA GLU A 144 10.52 16.66 15.78
C GLU A 144 11.28 17.97 16.06
N ASP A 145 11.18 18.52 17.26
CA ASP A 145 11.92 19.71 17.68
C ASP A 145 13.44 19.46 17.81
N ASP A 146 13.86 18.20 17.86
CA ASP A 146 15.27 17.80 17.97
C ASP A 146 15.98 17.67 16.62
N VAL A 147 15.28 17.85 15.49
CA VAL A 147 15.78 17.64 14.12
C VAL A 147 15.32 18.76 13.19
N GLU A 148 15.86 18.79 11.97
CA GLU A 148 15.42 19.67 10.91
C GLU A 148 14.78 18.85 9.78
N PHE A 149 13.49 19.01 9.51
CA PHE A 149 12.86 18.44 8.33
C PHE A 149 13.12 19.32 7.10
N VAL A 150 13.76 18.73 6.09
CA VAL A 150 14.10 19.41 4.83
C VAL A 150 13.14 18.99 3.74
N ASP A 151 12.40 19.95 3.18
CA ASP A 151 11.46 19.72 2.09
C ASP A 151 12.21 19.48 0.77
N LEU A 152 11.88 18.36 0.11
CA LEU A 152 12.45 17.95 -1.16
C LEU A 152 11.34 17.96 -2.24
N PRO A 153 11.23 19.03 -3.05
CA PRO A 153 10.14 19.17 -4.01
C PRO A 153 10.17 18.10 -5.10
N VAL A 154 8.99 17.49 -5.38
CA VAL A 154 8.76 16.53 -6.45
C VAL A 154 7.60 17.03 -7.30
N GLU A 155 7.90 17.42 -8.54
CA GLU A 155 6.90 18.00 -9.45
C GLU A 155 6.13 16.96 -10.26
N SER A 156 6.67 15.73 -10.39
CA SER A 156 6.02 14.66 -11.13
C SER A 156 4.81 14.12 -10.36
N ARG A 157 3.71 13.85 -11.10
CA ARG A 157 2.52 13.20 -10.53
C ARG A 157 2.76 11.70 -10.41
N TYR A 158 2.40 11.15 -9.26
CA TYR A 158 2.50 9.70 -9.01
C TYR A 158 1.78 8.85 -10.07
N VAL A 159 0.54 9.22 -10.41
CA VAL A 159 -0.26 8.44 -11.37
C VAL A 159 0.30 8.45 -12.79
N ASP A 160 1.01 9.51 -13.19
CA ASP A 160 1.66 9.59 -14.51
C ASP A 160 2.97 8.79 -14.54
N GLU A 161 3.71 8.75 -13.45
CA GLU A 161 4.88 7.86 -13.29
C GLU A 161 4.43 6.39 -13.31
N ALA A 162 3.36 6.07 -12.59
CA ALA A 162 2.78 4.73 -12.57
C ALA A 162 2.26 4.28 -13.95
N GLN A 163 1.69 5.18 -14.76
CA GLN A 163 1.26 4.87 -16.13
C GLN A 163 2.46 4.56 -17.03
N ARG A 164 3.51 5.38 -16.98
CA ARG A 164 4.74 5.14 -17.77
C ARG A 164 5.32 3.77 -17.48
N SER A 165 5.33 3.37 -16.22
CA SER A 165 5.75 2.04 -15.79
C SER A 165 4.87 0.93 -16.36
N ALA A 166 3.55 1.08 -16.30
CA ALA A 166 2.61 0.09 -16.80
C ALA A 166 2.68 -0.07 -18.31
N SER A 167 2.90 1.03 -19.07
CA SER A 167 3.04 1.00 -20.53
C SER A 167 4.34 0.35 -21.00
N HIS A 168 5.34 0.23 -20.11
CA HIS A 168 6.62 -0.44 -20.38
C HIS A 168 6.72 -1.80 -19.67
N ALA A 169 5.61 -2.32 -19.13
CA ALA A 169 5.59 -3.63 -18.51
C ALA A 169 6.10 -4.71 -19.47
N GLY A 170 7.13 -5.45 -19.04
CA GLY A 170 7.80 -6.45 -19.88
C GLY A 170 8.92 -5.91 -20.75
N SER A 171 9.23 -4.61 -20.75
CA SER A 171 10.41 -4.04 -21.39
C SER A 171 11.55 -3.81 -20.41
N LEU A 172 12.80 -3.80 -20.89
CA LEU A 172 13.98 -3.44 -20.10
C LEU A 172 13.88 -2.03 -19.48
N TRP A 173 13.04 -1.16 -20.03
CA TRP A 173 12.81 0.21 -19.58
C TRP A 173 11.77 0.32 -18.46
N GLY A 174 11.03 -0.75 -18.17
CA GLY A 174 10.07 -0.81 -17.05
C GLY A 174 10.71 -1.02 -15.68
N PHE A 175 12.00 -1.37 -15.65
CA PHE A 175 12.76 -1.49 -14.43
C PHE A 175 13.01 -0.12 -13.77
N GLY A 176 12.64 0.04 -12.51
CA GLY A 176 13.07 1.18 -11.69
C GLY A 176 12.04 2.25 -11.40
N THR A 177 10.73 2.02 -11.66
CA THR A 177 9.70 3.03 -11.36
C THR A 177 9.56 3.30 -9.87
N MET A 178 9.65 2.27 -9.03
CA MET A 178 9.61 2.47 -7.57
C MET A 178 10.82 3.27 -7.08
N ARG A 179 12.01 3.03 -7.65
CA ARG A 179 13.20 3.84 -7.37
C ARG A 179 13.06 5.29 -7.84
N ALA A 180 12.29 5.53 -8.91
CA ALA A 180 12.02 6.87 -9.39
C ALA A 180 11.20 7.68 -8.36
N LEU A 181 10.32 7.03 -7.60
CA LEU A 181 9.49 7.68 -6.59
C LEU A 181 10.30 8.25 -5.42
N GLN A 182 11.45 7.64 -5.09
CA GLN A 182 12.34 8.08 -4.00
C GLN A 182 13.61 8.78 -4.49
N ARG A 183 13.63 9.22 -5.74
CA ARG A 183 14.82 9.82 -6.35
C ARG A 183 15.24 11.13 -5.68
N ALA A 184 14.30 11.95 -5.27
CA ALA A 184 14.58 13.25 -4.66
C ALA A 184 15.33 13.07 -3.35
N GLU A 185 14.87 12.18 -2.47
CA GLU A 185 15.47 11.88 -1.18
C GLU A 185 16.85 11.25 -1.37
N THR A 186 16.97 10.26 -2.26
CA THR A 186 18.22 9.57 -2.55
C THR A 186 19.30 10.55 -3.05
N PHE A 187 18.97 11.43 -3.99
CA PHE A 187 19.91 12.41 -4.50
C PHE A 187 20.26 13.50 -3.50
N ALA A 188 19.30 13.94 -2.67
CA ALA A 188 19.57 14.90 -1.61
C ALA A 188 20.54 14.31 -0.57
N LEU A 189 20.40 13.03 -0.23
CA LEU A 189 21.32 12.32 0.65
C LEU A 189 22.73 12.23 0.04
N ILE A 190 22.84 11.82 -1.24
CA ILE A 190 24.16 11.74 -1.94
C ILE A 190 24.85 13.10 -2.02
N ARG A 191 24.09 14.19 -2.22
CA ARG A 191 24.65 15.56 -2.31
C ARG A 191 24.92 16.19 -0.96
N GLY A 192 24.58 15.51 0.15
CA GLY A 192 24.74 16.05 1.49
C GLY A 192 23.79 17.21 1.80
N GLU A 193 22.67 17.33 1.09
CA GLU A 193 21.61 18.29 1.37
C GLU A 193 20.82 17.88 2.61
N VAL A 194 20.73 16.57 2.86
CA VAL A 194 20.14 15.94 4.05
C VAL A 194 21.12 14.91 4.63
N ASP A 195 20.94 14.59 5.90
CA ASP A 195 21.83 13.68 6.64
C ASP A 195 21.24 12.26 6.73
N ALA A 196 19.90 12.13 6.64
CA ALA A 196 19.21 10.85 6.59
C ALA A 196 17.89 10.95 5.79
N ILE A 197 17.44 9.80 5.29
CA ILE A 197 16.17 9.64 4.57
C ILE A 197 15.38 8.47 5.14
N PHE A 198 14.06 8.48 4.96
CA PHE A 198 13.18 7.35 5.29
C PHE A 198 12.81 6.60 4.02
N ALA A 199 12.93 5.27 4.03
CA ALA A 199 12.63 4.42 2.89
C ALA A 199 11.99 3.09 3.35
N PRO A 200 10.71 2.83 2.97
CA PRO A 200 10.01 1.60 3.37
C PRO A 200 10.13 0.48 2.32
N GLY A 201 9.88 -0.74 2.74
CA GLY A 201 9.72 -1.93 1.92
C GLY A 201 10.92 -2.26 1.04
N SER A 202 10.66 -2.78 -0.15
CA SER A 202 11.69 -3.14 -1.12
C SER A 202 12.57 -1.95 -1.55
N VAL A 203 11.98 -0.76 -1.60
CA VAL A 203 12.71 0.47 -1.93
C VAL A 203 13.75 0.78 -0.86
N GLY A 204 13.43 0.58 0.43
CA GLY A 204 14.35 0.77 1.55
C GLY A 204 15.54 -0.16 1.47
N VAL A 205 15.28 -1.47 1.27
CA VAL A 205 16.33 -2.51 1.14
C VAL A 205 17.25 -2.19 -0.04
N GLU A 206 16.69 -1.92 -1.22
CA GLU A 206 17.48 -1.64 -2.43
C GLU A 206 18.25 -0.33 -2.33
N THR A 207 17.65 0.74 -1.76
CA THR A 207 18.32 2.03 -1.59
C THR A 207 19.51 1.92 -0.66
N ALA A 208 19.33 1.25 0.49
CA ALA A 208 20.44 1.01 1.42
C ALA A 208 21.58 0.23 0.76
N ALA A 209 21.25 -0.85 0.03
CA ALA A 209 22.25 -1.68 -0.66
C ALA A 209 22.99 -0.91 -1.75
N LEU A 210 22.28 -0.16 -2.60
CA LEU A 210 22.87 0.60 -3.72
C LEU A 210 23.78 1.74 -3.25
N LEU A 211 23.45 2.38 -2.14
CA LEU A 211 24.25 3.47 -1.59
C LEU A 211 25.39 2.97 -0.69
N GLY A 212 25.45 1.68 -0.36
CA GLY A 212 26.26 1.20 0.76
C GLY A 212 25.86 1.91 2.06
N GLY A 213 24.57 2.31 2.14
CA GLY A 213 24.03 3.10 3.22
C GLY A 213 23.91 2.29 4.52
N HIS A 214 23.99 3.02 5.64
CA HIS A 214 23.77 2.43 6.95
C HIS A 214 22.28 2.57 7.34
N VAL A 215 21.65 1.45 7.67
CA VAL A 215 20.30 1.46 8.26
C VAL A 215 20.45 1.86 9.74
N VAL A 216 20.13 3.10 10.03
CA VAL A 216 20.23 3.70 11.36
C VAL A 216 19.16 3.15 12.30
N VAL A 217 17.95 3.02 11.78
CA VAL A 217 16.78 2.44 12.46
C VAL A 217 16.00 1.63 11.44
N ASP A 218 15.63 0.42 11.79
CA ASP A 218 14.58 -0.34 11.12
C ASP A 218 13.41 -0.51 12.09
N LEU A 219 12.30 0.16 11.79
CA LEU A 219 11.11 0.13 12.63
C LEU A 219 10.42 -1.25 12.62
N ASP A 220 10.66 -2.09 11.60
CA ASP A 220 10.15 -3.45 11.56
C ASP A 220 10.70 -4.32 12.70
N ALA A 221 11.86 -3.99 13.24
CA ALA A 221 12.44 -4.66 14.40
C ALA A 221 11.72 -4.35 15.72
N SER A 222 10.84 -3.34 15.75
CA SER A 222 10.12 -2.98 16.98
C SER A 222 9.10 -4.06 17.37
N PRO A 223 9.04 -4.43 18.66
CA PRO A 223 8.00 -5.32 19.17
C PRO A 223 6.61 -4.64 19.21
N ASP A 224 6.56 -3.31 19.24
CA ASP A 224 5.32 -2.54 19.27
C ASP A 224 4.75 -2.38 17.85
N PRO A 225 3.57 -2.96 17.54
CA PRO A 225 2.94 -2.84 16.23
C PRO A 225 2.61 -1.39 15.86
N TYR A 226 2.39 -0.52 16.84
CA TYR A 226 2.12 0.88 16.56
C TYR A 226 3.34 1.68 16.12
N GLN A 227 4.54 1.26 16.50
CA GLN A 227 5.78 1.82 15.95
C GLN A 227 6.01 1.37 14.49
N ARG A 228 5.57 0.14 14.15
CA ARG A 228 5.62 -0.38 12.79
C ARG A 228 4.49 0.13 11.88
N LEU A 229 3.47 0.78 12.46
CA LEU A 229 2.30 1.25 11.74
C LEU A 229 2.65 2.37 10.77
N ASN A 230 2.45 2.13 9.47
CA ASN A 230 2.66 3.11 8.40
C ASN A 230 1.76 2.79 7.19
N ASN A 231 1.83 3.61 6.14
CA ASN A 231 0.96 3.53 4.97
C ASN A 231 0.96 2.17 4.27
N ALA A 232 2.12 1.52 4.16
CA ALA A 232 2.22 0.24 3.48
C ALA A 232 2.20 -0.99 4.42
N THR A 233 2.21 -0.77 5.74
CA THR A 233 2.00 -1.83 6.74
C THR A 233 0.52 -2.17 6.87
N LEU A 234 -0.34 -1.16 7.05
CA LEU A 234 -1.78 -1.33 7.13
C LEU A 234 -2.40 -1.00 5.76
N LEU A 235 -2.86 -2.02 5.06
CA LEU A 235 -3.40 -1.89 3.71
C LEU A 235 -4.92 -1.93 3.72
N ALA A 236 -5.55 -0.98 3.02
CA ALA A 236 -6.99 -0.84 2.92
C ALA A 236 -7.51 -1.40 1.60
N LEU A 237 -8.47 -2.33 1.69
CA LEU A 237 -9.32 -2.75 0.57
C LEU A 237 -10.59 -1.92 0.59
N THR A 238 -10.78 -1.14 -0.46
CA THR A 238 -11.91 -0.21 -0.58
C THR A 238 -12.67 -0.39 -1.88
N VAL A 239 -13.90 0.09 -1.90
CA VAL A 239 -14.80 0.04 -3.05
C VAL A 239 -15.56 1.35 -3.19
N ASP A 240 -15.94 1.70 -4.42
CA ASP A 240 -16.91 2.75 -4.73
C ASP A 240 -18.25 2.48 -4.03
N GLY A 241 -18.74 3.45 -3.24
CA GLY A 241 -19.97 3.28 -2.46
C GLY A 241 -21.21 3.05 -3.32
N ALA A 242 -21.28 3.68 -4.50
CA ALA A 242 -22.38 3.46 -5.42
C ALA A 242 -22.41 2.02 -5.95
N LEU A 243 -21.25 1.42 -6.27
CA LEU A 243 -21.18 0.00 -6.65
C LEU A 243 -21.63 -0.90 -5.51
N LEU A 244 -21.18 -0.62 -4.29
CA LEU A 244 -21.58 -1.40 -3.12
C LEU A 244 -23.09 -1.36 -2.91
N GLY A 245 -23.72 -0.20 -3.05
CA GLY A 245 -25.17 -0.05 -2.95
C GLY A 245 -25.97 -0.74 -4.07
N GLN A 246 -25.45 -0.73 -5.30
CA GLN A 246 -26.14 -1.26 -6.48
C GLN A 246 -25.91 -2.75 -6.68
N GLN A 247 -24.73 -3.26 -6.39
CA GLN A 247 -24.29 -4.62 -6.66
C GLN A 247 -23.50 -5.24 -5.49
N PRO A 248 -24.09 -5.32 -4.28
CA PRO A 248 -23.37 -5.85 -3.11
C PRO A 248 -22.89 -7.28 -3.32
N GLY A 249 -23.63 -8.10 -4.10
CA GLY A 249 -23.21 -9.45 -4.45
C GLY A 249 -21.94 -9.49 -5.33
N TRP A 250 -21.76 -8.52 -6.22
CA TRP A 250 -20.53 -8.44 -7.03
C TRP A 250 -19.34 -8.03 -6.17
N VAL A 251 -19.54 -7.09 -5.25
CA VAL A 251 -18.50 -6.71 -4.30
C VAL A 251 -18.07 -7.91 -3.46
N ALA A 252 -19.02 -8.68 -2.94
CA ALA A 252 -18.72 -9.90 -2.18
C ALA A 252 -17.97 -10.95 -3.01
N ARG A 253 -18.30 -11.12 -4.30
CA ARG A 253 -17.60 -12.04 -5.22
C ARG A 253 -16.14 -11.61 -5.44
N VAL A 254 -15.87 -10.31 -5.60
CA VAL A 254 -14.48 -9.79 -5.66
C VAL A 254 -13.73 -10.10 -4.37
N VAL A 255 -14.33 -9.81 -3.22
CA VAL A 255 -13.71 -10.09 -1.90
C VAL A 255 -13.48 -11.59 -1.71
N ALA A 256 -14.40 -12.46 -2.16
CA ALA A 256 -14.22 -13.91 -2.10
C ALA A 256 -12.98 -14.37 -2.89
N ARG A 257 -12.74 -13.82 -4.09
CA ARG A 257 -11.51 -14.10 -4.86
C ARG A 257 -10.24 -13.60 -4.17
N VAL A 258 -10.34 -12.49 -3.44
CA VAL A 258 -9.23 -12.00 -2.59
C VAL A 258 -8.94 -12.97 -1.45
N LEU A 259 -9.97 -13.46 -0.73
CA LEU A 259 -9.82 -14.46 0.34
C LEU A 259 -9.23 -15.78 -0.17
N GLU A 260 -9.73 -16.29 -1.32
CA GLU A 260 -9.20 -17.48 -1.98
C GLU A 260 -7.72 -17.30 -2.37
N SER A 261 -7.35 -16.09 -2.84
CA SER A 261 -5.96 -15.77 -3.20
C SER A 261 -5.04 -15.70 -1.98
N ALA A 262 -5.53 -15.19 -0.85
CA ALA A 262 -4.78 -15.21 0.42
C ALA A 262 -4.55 -16.65 0.91
N ALA A 263 -5.57 -17.50 0.84
CA ALA A 263 -5.46 -18.92 1.18
C ALA A 263 -4.47 -19.66 0.25
N TRP A 264 -4.54 -19.39 -1.04
CA TRP A 264 -3.61 -19.96 -2.03
C TRP A 264 -2.18 -19.50 -1.77
N ALA A 265 -1.94 -18.23 -1.46
CA ALA A 265 -0.62 -17.70 -1.18
C ALA A 265 0.03 -18.40 0.02
N ARG A 266 -0.75 -18.64 1.06
CA ARG A 266 -0.31 -19.39 2.24
C ARG A 266 0.05 -20.84 1.91
N ALA A 267 -0.73 -21.48 1.03
CA ALA A 267 -0.51 -22.87 0.61
C ALA A 267 0.65 -23.04 -0.39
N THR A 268 0.99 -21.98 -1.13
CA THR A 268 2.01 -22.01 -2.20
C THR A 268 2.96 -20.80 -2.10
N PRO A 269 3.73 -20.68 -0.99
CA PRO A 269 4.49 -19.47 -0.67
C PRO A 269 5.51 -19.09 -1.74
N ASP A 270 6.19 -20.04 -2.37
CA ASP A 270 7.18 -19.75 -3.42
C ASP A 270 6.55 -19.15 -4.67
N ALA A 271 5.40 -19.68 -5.11
CA ALA A 271 4.68 -19.13 -6.24
C ALA A 271 4.09 -17.74 -5.92
N ALA A 272 3.62 -17.55 -4.69
CA ALA A 272 3.10 -16.27 -4.25
C ALA A 272 4.21 -15.21 -4.16
N ARG A 273 5.42 -15.57 -3.65
CA ARG A 273 6.57 -14.65 -3.62
C ARG A 273 6.98 -14.16 -5.01
N ARG A 274 6.96 -15.04 -6.03
CA ARG A 274 7.22 -14.61 -7.41
C ARG A 274 6.21 -13.58 -7.92
N ILE A 275 4.94 -13.76 -7.60
CA ILE A 275 3.90 -12.77 -7.94
C ILE A 275 4.14 -11.45 -7.20
N ILE A 276 4.46 -11.51 -5.90
CA ILE A 276 4.78 -10.33 -5.09
C ILE A 276 6.02 -9.62 -5.65
N ALA A 277 7.07 -10.35 -6.03
CA ALA A 277 8.27 -9.78 -6.63
C ALA A 277 7.97 -9.01 -7.91
N GLN A 278 7.12 -9.55 -8.78
CA GLN A 278 6.63 -8.84 -9.97
C GLN A 278 5.81 -7.60 -9.62
N GLU A 279 4.98 -7.66 -8.57
CA GLU A 279 4.14 -6.54 -8.14
C GLU A 279 4.96 -5.38 -7.60
N VAL A 280 5.96 -5.67 -6.77
CA VAL A 280 6.83 -4.63 -6.17
C VAL A 280 7.99 -4.23 -7.09
N GLY A 281 8.19 -4.95 -8.23
CA GLY A 281 9.24 -4.65 -9.21
C GLY A 281 10.65 -4.95 -8.71
N SER A 282 10.82 -5.98 -7.87
CA SER A 282 12.09 -6.36 -7.24
C SER A 282 12.34 -7.88 -7.36
N GLY A 283 13.52 -8.35 -6.96
CA GLY A 283 13.83 -9.78 -6.88
C GLY A 283 13.12 -10.49 -5.73
N GLU A 284 13.00 -11.83 -5.79
CA GLU A 284 12.42 -12.62 -4.69
C GLU A 284 13.22 -12.53 -3.40
N ASP A 285 14.54 -12.38 -3.49
CA ASP A 285 15.45 -12.16 -2.39
C ASP A 285 15.19 -10.82 -1.67
N VAL A 286 14.91 -9.78 -2.46
CA VAL A 286 14.51 -8.47 -1.92
C VAL A 286 13.14 -8.54 -1.25
N VAL A 287 12.19 -9.32 -1.81
CA VAL A 287 10.87 -9.53 -1.17
C VAL A 287 11.02 -10.16 0.21
N ILE A 288 11.86 -11.20 0.33
CA ILE A 288 12.12 -11.86 1.62
C ILE A 288 12.77 -10.89 2.61
N ALA A 289 13.72 -10.08 2.15
CA ALA A 289 14.39 -9.09 3.00
C ALA A 289 13.48 -7.94 3.43
N ALA A 290 12.55 -7.53 2.56
CA ALA A 290 11.73 -6.34 2.76
C ALA A 290 10.42 -6.60 3.52
N TYR A 291 9.81 -7.81 3.37
CA TYR A 291 8.45 -8.10 3.86
C TYR A 291 8.38 -9.33 4.76
N ARG A 292 9.51 -9.79 5.27
CA ARG A 292 9.65 -11.02 6.05
C ARG A 292 9.33 -12.33 5.27
N PRO A 293 9.86 -13.46 5.70
CA PRO A 293 9.66 -14.75 5.02
C PRO A 293 8.21 -15.23 4.99
N ASP A 294 7.40 -14.80 5.95
CA ASP A 294 6.01 -15.21 6.17
C ASP A 294 4.97 -14.27 5.53
N VAL A 295 5.39 -13.29 4.72
CA VAL A 295 4.50 -12.32 4.05
C VAL A 295 3.30 -12.98 3.36
N THR A 296 3.48 -14.18 2.78
CA THR A 296 2.40 -14.91 2.11
C THR A 296 1.31 -15.41 3.05
N SER A 297 1.55 -15.39 4.36
CA SER A 297 0.60 -15.82 5.40
C SER A 297 -0.25 -14.69 5.97
N THR A 298 0.14 -13.42 5.77
CA THR A 298 -0.47 -12.23 6.38
C THR A 298 -1.46 -11.49 5.47
N LEU A 299 -1.61 -11.93 4.23
CA LEU A 299 -2.36 -11.23 3.17
C LEU A 299 -3.89 -11.25 3.33
N THR A 300 -4.43 -12.00 4.29
CA THR A 300 -5.89 -12.12 4.48
C THR A 300 -6.47 -10.81 5.01
N PRO A 301 -7.39 -10.14 4.29
CA PRO A 301 -8.06 -8.98 4.83
C PRO A 301 -9.08 -9.37 5.89
N ASP A 302 -9.18 -8.55 6.95
CA ASP A 302 -10.24 -8.59 7.95
C ASP A 302 -10.61 -7.17 8.41
N LEU A 303 -11.52 -7.07 9.37
CA LEU A 303 -11.91 -5.83 10.04
C LEU A 303 -11.86 -6.03 11.56
N SER A 304 -10.76 -6.62 12.05
CA SER A 304 -10.54 -6.79 13.48
C SER A 304 -10.44 -5.44 14.20
N GLU A 305 -10.84 -5.40 15.46
CA GLU A 305 -10.79 -4.20 16.29
C GLU A 305 -9.38 -3.61 16.34
N GLU A 306 -8.35 -4.46 16.38
CA GLU A 306 -6.95 -4.03 16.39
C GLU A 306 -6.57 -3.26 15.11
N ARG A 307 -6.95 -3.78 13.93
CA ARG A 307 -6.66 -3.12 12.64
C ARG A 307 -7.46 -1.83 12.47
N VAL A 308 -8.73 -1.83 12.89
CA VAL A 308 -9.55 -0.61 12.88
C VAL A 308 -8.97 0.44 13.83
N ALA A 309 -8.54 0.07 15.03
CA ALA A 309 -7.88 0.99 15.96
C ALA A 309 -6.55 1.54 15.40
N ALA A 310 -5.78 0.70 14.70
CA ALA A 310 -4.57 1.15 14.00
C ALA A 310 -4.91 2.18 12.90
N LEU A 311 -5.96 1.94 12.11
CA LEU A 311 -6.42 2.89 11.10
C LEU A 311 -6.86 4.24 11.72
N GLN A 312 -7.56 4.21 12.85
CA GLN A 312 -7.97 5.41 13.59
C GLN A 312 -6.76 6.23 14.06
N ARG A 313 -5.72 5.57 14.57
CA ARG A 313 -4.47 6.25 14.95
C ARG A 313 -3.77 6.92 13.77
N GLN A 314 -3.79 6.29 12.60
CA GLN A 314 -3.23 6.92 11.41
C GLN A 314 -4.07 8.10 10.93
N HIS A 315 -5.39 7.98 11.00
CA HIS A 315 -6.30 9.08 10.73
C HIS A 315 -6.02 10.29 11.62
N ASP A 316 -5.83 10.07 12.94
CA ASP A 316 -5.56 11.15 13.89
C ASP A 316 -4.25 11.86 13.58
N LEU A 317 -3.20 11.12 13.23
CA LEU A 317 -1.93 11.70 12.78
C LEU A 317 -2.11 12.51 11.48
N LEU A 318 -2.90 12.01 10.53
CA LEU A 318 -3.13 12.74 9.28
C LEU A 318 -3.87 14.06 9.52
N LEU A 319 -4.81 14.11 10.47
CA LEU A 319 -5.47 15.33 10.91
C LEU A 319 -4.50 16.28 11.62
N GLU A 320 -3.72 15.78 12.56
CA GLU A 320 -2.75 16.56 13.35
C GLU A 320 -1.73 17.27 12.46
N TYR A 321 -1.24 16.57 11.43
CA TYR A 321 -0.24 17.11 10.50
C TYR A 321 -0.85 17.77 9.25
N GLY A 322 -2.17 17.94 9.19
CA GLY A 322 -2.86 18.65 8.10
C GLY A 322 -2.81 17.95 6.74
N PHE A 323 -2.66 16.63 6.71
CA PHE A 323 -2.76 15.83 5.48
C PHE A 323 -4.20 15.56 5.06
N ILE A 324 -5.14 15.65 5.99
CA ILE A 324 -6.58 15.64 5.75
C ILE A 324 -7.24 16.79 6.51
N ASP A 325 -8.27 17.40 5.91
CA ASP A 325 -8.90 18.62 6.44
C ASP A 325 -10.06 18.33 7.40
N HIS A 326 -10.69 17.17 7.27
CA HIS A 326 -11.89 16.82 8.02
C HIS A 326 -11.79 15.41 8.61
N PRO A 327 -12.35 15.20 9.83
CA PRO A 327 -12.38 13.87 10.42
C PRO A 327 -13.28 12.93 9.61
N VAL A 328 -12.85 11.67 9.52
CA VAL A 328 -13.62 10.59 8.90
C VAL A 328 -14.54 9.96 9.92
N ASN A 329 -15.83 9.85 9.58
CA ASN A 329 -16.76 9.04 10.36
C ASN A 329 -16.55 7.55 10.00
N PHE A 330 -15.96 6.78 10.91
CA PHE A 330 -15.64 5.37 10.68
C PHE A 330 -16.86 4.47 10.62
N ASP A 331 -17.95 4.79 11.33
CA ASP A 331 -19.22 4.02 11.26
C ASP A 331 -19.83 4.09 9.86
N ASP A 332 -19.58 5.17 9.15
CA ASP A 332 -20.08 5.40 7.79
C ASP A 332 -19.04 5.03 6.71
N PHE A 333 -17.78 4.94 7.09
CA PHE A 333 -16.69 4.55 6.19
C PHE A 333 -16.55 3.03 6.06
N ILE A 334 -16.69 2.28 7.17
CA ILE A 334 -16.47 0.83 7.23
C ILE A 334 -17.78 0.10 6.93
N ASP A 335 -17.75 -0.82 5.97
CA ASP A 335 -18.87 -1.76 5.71
C ASP A 335 -18.34 -3.20 5.79
N PRO A 336 -18.72 -3.96 6.86
CA PRO A 336 -18.29 -5.34 7.03
C PRO A 336 -19.10 -6.35 6.19
N SER A 337 -20.20 -5.94 5.58
CA SER A 337 -21.13 -6.84 4.90
C SER A 337 -20.53 -7.58 3.71
N PRO A 338 -19.68 -6.96 2.84
CA PRO A 338 -19.05 -7.68 1.75
C PRO A 338 -18.10 -8.79 2.22
N LEU A 339 -17.33 -8.51 3.28
CA LEU A 339 -16.41 -9.49 3.84
C LEU A 339 -17.16 -10.69 4.43
N ALA A 340 -18.23 -10.43 5.20
CA ALA A 340 -19.07 -11.48 5.77
C ALA A 340 -19.73 -12.35 4.68
N GLN A 341 -20.22 -11.73 3.60
CA GLN A 341 -20.80 -12.44 2.47
C GLN A 341 -19.74 -13.23 1.69
N ALA A 342 -18.54 -12.68 1.52
CA ALA A 342 -17.43 -13.34 0.84
C ALA A 342 -17.00 -14.63 1.55
N HIS A 343 -16.96 -14.65 2.88
CA HIS A 343 -16.67 -15.87 3.65
C HIS A 343 -17.68 -16.98 3.33
N ARG A 344 -18.99 -16.66 3.30
CA ARG A 344 -20.03 -17.65 2.92
C ARG A 344 -19.81 -18.19 1.51
N ILE A 345 -19.50 -17.32 0.53
CA ILE A 345 -19.21 -17.73 -0.85
C ILE A 345 -18.00 -18.71 -0.89
N VAL A 346 -16.93 -18.41 -0.14
CA VAL A 346 -15.74 -19.27 -0.09
C VAL A 346 -16.08 -20.64 0.54
N GLU A 347 -16.87 -20.66 1.61
CA GLU A 347 -17.33 -21.90 2.27
C GLU A 347 -18.20 -22.75 1.33
N GLU A 348 -19.17 -22.15 0.63
CA GLU A 348 -20.02 -22.83 -0.35
C GLU A 348 -19.20 -23.44 -1.49
N ARG A 349 -18.21 -22.70 -2.02
CA ARG A 349 -17.29 -23.20 -3.06
C ARG A 349 -16.43 -24.36 -2.58
N ALA A 350 -16.00 -24.33 -1.33
CA ALA A 350 -15.21 -25.42 -0.71
C ALA A 350 -16.08 -26.66 -0.46
N GLY A 351 -17.30 -26.47 0.04
CA GLY A 351 -18.26 -27.57 0.32
C GLY A 351 -18.76 -28.27 -0.94
N GLY A 352 -18.87 -27.56 -2.07
CA GLY A 352 -19.25 -28.16 -3.37
C GLY A 352 -18.13 -28.99 -4.04
N ARG A 353 -16.91 -28.98 -3.51
CA ARG A 353 -15.77 -29.78 -3.98
C ARG A 353 -15.52 -31.05 -3.18
N VAL A 354 -16.56 -31.68 -2.61
CA VAL A 354 -16.38 -33.04 -2.03
C VAL A 354 -16.09 -33.97 -3.21
N PRO A 355 -14.89 -34.60 -3.29
CA PRO A 355 -14.64 -35.63 -4.29
C PRO A 355 -15.60 -36.76 -3.98
N SER A 356 -16.44 -37.16 -4.93
CA SER A 356 -17.14 -38.42 -4.87
C SER A 356 -16.09 -39.51 -4.77
N LEU A 357 -15.91 -40.04 -3.57
CA LEU A 357 -15.26 -41.33 -3.37
C LEU A 357 -16.24 -42.37 -3.94
N THR A 358 -16.17 -42.59 -5.23
CA THR A 358 -16.74 -43.78 -5.84
C THR A 358 -15.69 -44.87 -5.81
N SER A 359 -16.02 -45.86 -4.99
CA SER A 359 -15.50 -47.23 -4.86
C SER A 359 -14.71 -47.79 -6.04
#